data_b22da16d3a862b119036446562612987
#
_entry.id   b22da16d3a862b119036446562612987
#
_cell.length_a   1.000
_cell.length_b   1.000
_cell.length_c   1.000
_cell.angle_alpha   90.00
_cell.angle_beta   90.00
_cell.angle_gamma   90.00
#
_symmetry.space_group_name_H-M   'P 1'
#
loop_
_entity.id
_entity.type
_entity.pdbx_description
1 polymer ?
#
loop_
_entity_poly.entity_id
_entity_poly.type
_entity_poly.pdbx_seq_one_letter_code
_entity_poly.pdbx_strand_id
1 'polypeptide(L)'
;MFFNFRNFVLEILTFAVVVFANKENVEEFFKSGHTNNWAVLVDTSRFWFNYRHVANVLSVYRSVKRLGIPDSQIILMVADDMACNPRNPRPATVFNNANQNINVYGDDVEVDYRGYEVTVENFIRVLTGRLPPSTPRSKRLLSDERSNILVYMTGHGGDGFLKFQDAEEVSNVELADAFEQMWQKQRYHEVFFMIDTCQAESMFQKFYSPNILAVASSKVGEDSLSHHVDPALGVYVIDRYTYYALEFLETVQPGSKKTMAQFFRVCPKEQCISTVSTRTDLFQRDVSQTLLTDFFGGERNVELHTETVTLSKLNSTNARQSCSRETCETSEKKKSKFAYADQIPKVLI
;
A
#
# COMPACT_ATOMS: atom_id res chain seq x y z
N MET A 1 -49.29 39.25 12.39
CA MET A 1 -48.02 38.70 11.93
C MET A 1 -47.65 37.57 12.89
N PHE A 2 -48.17 36.36 12.67
CA PHE A 2 -47.88 35.23 13.56
C PHE A 2 -46.57 34.56 13.07
N PHE A 3 -45.51 34.81 13.81
CA PHE A 3 -44.25 34.07 13.60
C PHE A 3 -44.51 32.60 13.91
N ASN A 4 -44.25 31.72 12.95
CA ASN A 4 -44.55 30.30 13.08
C ASN A 4 -43.50 29.66 14.00
N PHE A 5 -43.73 29.70 15.30
CA PHE A 5 -42.87 29.22 16.39
C PHE A 5 -42.37 27.77 16.14
N ARG A 6 -43.18 26.95 15.47
CA ARG A 6 -42.85 25.56 15.13
C ARG A 6 -41.71 25.45 14.10
N ASN A 7 -41.66 26.37 13.11
CA ASN A 7 -40.58 26.38 12.12
C ASN A 7 -39.28 26.89 12.74
N PHE A 8 -39.34 27.87 13.63
CA PHE A 8 -38.18 28.40 14.34
C PHE A 8 -37.55 27.35 15.28
N VAL A 9 -38.36 26.56 15.99
CA VAL A 9 -37.88 25.44 16.82
C VAL A 9 -37.25 24.34 15.95
N LEU A 10 -37.82 24.06 14.77
CA LEU A 10 -37.28 23.07 13.85
C LEU A 10 -35.93 23.52 13.27
N GLU A 11 -35.75 24.77 12.92
CA GLU A 11 -34.49 25.36 12.45
C GLU A 11 -33.39 25.32 13.55
N ILE A 12 -33.76 25.63 14.80
CA ILE A 12 -32.81 25.51 15.92
C ILE A 12 -32.40 24.05 16.15
N LEU A 13 -33.34 23.10 16.07
CA LEU A 13 -33.05 21.68 16.23
C LEU A 13 -32.16 21.15 15.10
N THR A 14 -32.43 21.56 13.85
CA THR A 14 -31.56 21.15 12.70
C THR A 14 -30.17 21.75 12.80
N PHE A 15 -30.07 23.04 13.20
CA PHE A 15 -28.78 23.69 13.41
C PHE A 15 -28.00 23.05 14.57
N ALA A 16 -28.66 22.72 15.68
CA ALA A 16 -28.05 22.03 16.80
C ALA A 16 -27.52 20.62 16.38
N VAL A 17 -28.32 19.85 15.63
CA VAL A 17 -27.89 18.54 15.12
C VAL A 17 -26.66 18.66 14.21
N VAL A 18 -26.63 19.64 13.31
CA VAL A 18 -25.46 19.87 12.42
C VAL A 18 -24.23 20.31 13.21
N VAL A 19 -24.40 21.16 14.23
CA VAL A 19 -23.28 21.60 15.09
C VAL A 19 -22.76 20.44 15.94
N PHE A 20 -23.63 19.60 16.49
CA PHE A 20 -23.21 18.42 17.26
C PHE A 20 -22.51 17.38 16.38
N ALA A 21 -23.02 17.10 15.18
CA ALA A 21 -22.36 16.18 14.23
C ALA A 21 -20.98 16.69 13.77
N ASN A 22 -20.86 18.02 13.53
CA ASN A 22 -19.57 18.63 13.24
C ASN A 22 -18.62 18.58 14.44
N LYS A 23 -19.12 18.74 15.66
CA LYS A 23 -18.30 18.68 16.88
C LYS A 23 -17.75 17.27 17.13
N GLU A 24 -18.56 16.22 16.93
CA GLU A 24 -18.08 14.84 17.02
C GLU A 24 -17.01 14.53 15.99
N ASN A 25 -17.18 14.96 14.74
CA ASN A 25 -16.16 14.78 13.69
C ASN A 25 -14.88 15.56 14.00
N VAL A 26 -15.00 16.76 14.56
CA VAL A 26 -13.83 17.56 14.98
C VAL A 26 -13.12 16.93 16.17
N GLU A 27 -13.85 16.43 17.16
CA GLU A 27 -13.26 15.73 18.32
C GLU A 27 -12.61 14.39 17.91
N GLU A 28 -13.19 13.67 16.96
CA GLU A 28 -12.60 12.43 16.40
C GLU A 28 -11.32 12.73 15.60
N PHE A 29 -11.30 13.83 14.85
CA PHE A 29 -10.14 14.33 14.13
C PHE A 29 -8.98 14.71 15.10
N PHE A 30 -9.29 15.38 16.21
CA PHE A 30 -8.28 15.75 17.19
C PHE A 30 -7.84 14.58 18.10
N LYS A 31 -8.60 13.50 18.17
CA LYS A 31 -8.21 12.29 18.94
C LYS A 31 -7.04 11.55 18.33
N SER A 32 -6.89 11.56 17.02
CA SER A 32 -5.77 10.88 16.34
C SER A 32 -4.46 11.66 16.48
N GLY A 33 -4.52 12.99 16.72
CA GLY A 33 -3.35 13.85 16.92
C GLY A 33 -2.52 14.14 15.67
N HIS A 34 -2.84 13.52 14.52
CA HIS A 34 -2.12 13.72 13.26
C HIS A 34 -2.91 14.59 12.27
N THR A 35 -2.22 15.17 11.30
CA THR A 35 -2.81 16.08 10.30
C THR A 35 -2.57 15.64 8.85
N ASN A 36 -1.70 14.68 8.65
CA ASN A 36 -1.39 14.17 7.32
C ASN A 36 -0.81 12.76 7.40
N ASN A 37 -0.97 12.00 6.34
CA ASN A 37 -0.45 10.65 6.20
C ASN A 37 0.56 10.57 5.06
N TRP A 38 1.63 9.82 5.29
CA TRP A 38 2.66 9.51 4.32
C TRP A 38 2.78 8.00 4.15
N ALA A 39 3.20 7.57 2.96
CA ALA A 39 3.55 6.19 2.72
C ALA A 39 4.97 6.09 2.13
N VAL A 40 5.79 5.19 2.67
CA VAL A 40 7.08 4.79 2.11
C VAL A 40 6.96 3.31 1.76
N LEU A 41 6.93 3.02 0.46
CA LEU A 41 6.62 1.71 -0.09
C LEU A 41 7.84 1.19 -0.84
N VAL A 42 8.39 0.04 -0.42
CA VAL A 42 9.69 -0.42 -0.88
C VAL A 42 9.62 -1.87 -1.37
N ASP A 43 9.83 -2.07 -2.65
CA ASP A 43 10.26 -3.34 -3.23
C ASP A 43 11.79 -3.34 -3.33
N THR A 44 12.43 -4.34 -2.72
CA THR A 44 13.88 -4.43 -2.67
C THR A 44 14.47 -5.45 -3.64
N SER A 45 13.63 -6.18 -4.38
CA SER A 45 14.05 -7.34 -5.18
C SER A 45 14.14 -7.05 -6.66
N ARG A 46 15.17 -7.58 -7.32
CA ARG A 46 15.35 -7.57 -8.77
C ARG A 46 15.05 -8.92 -9.40
N PHE A 47 15.06 -8.95 -10.73
CA PHE A 47 14.89 -10.09 -11.59
C PHE A 47 13.48 -10.63 -11.70
N TRP A 48 13.15 -11.17 -12.88
CA TRP A 48 11.81 -11.59 -13.28
C TRP A 48 11.16 -12.59 -12.32
N PHE A 49 11.90 -13.51 -11.74
CA PHE A 49 11.37 -14.50 -10.78
C PHE A 49 10.88 -13.88 -9.45
N ASN A 50 11.26 -12.62 -9.18
CA ASN A 50 10.77 -11.81 -8.05
C ASN A 50 9.60 -10.88 -8.42
N TYR A 51 8.96 -11.11 -9.56
CA TYR A 51 7.80 -10.35 -10.04
C TYR A 51 6.79 -10.03 -8.94
N ARG A 52 6.52 -11.00 -8.06
CA ARG A 52 5.56 -10.86 -6.96
C ARG A 52 5.87 -9.71 -6.00
N HIS A 53 7.13 -9.39 -5.75
CA HIS A 53 7.50 -8.30 -4.83
C HIS A 53 7.15 -6.93 -5.44
N VAL A 54 7.38 -6.74 -6.73
CA VAL A 54 6.90 -5.54 -7.44
C VAL A 54 5.37 -5.48 -7.44
N ALA A 55 4.70 -6.60 -7.67
CA ALA A 55 3.25 -6.67 -7.59
C ALA A 55 2.72 -6.37 -6.18
N ASN A 56 3.39 -6.84 -5.12
CA ASN A 56 3.06 -6.55 -3.74
C ASN A 56 3.09 -5.02 -3.48
N VAL A 57 4.22 -4.37 -3.77
CA VAL A 57 4.40 -2.95 -3.48
C VAL A 57 3.44 -2.08 -4.29
N LEU A 58 3.24 -2.38 -5.57
CA LEU A 58 2.29 -1.65 -6.43
C LEU A 58 0.83 -1.85 -5.99
N SER A 59 0.50 -3.01 -5.44
CA SER A 59 -0.84 -3.27 -4.90
C SER A 59 -1.12 -2.45 -3.65
N VAL A 60 -0.14 -2.31 -2.76
CA VAL A 60 -0.25 -1.43 -1.59
C VAL A 60 -0.30 0.04 -2.02
N TYR A 61 0.53 0.45 -3.00
CA TYR A 61 0.49 1.79 -3.61
C TYR A 61 -0.92 2.13 -4.13
N ARG A 62 -1.51 1.23 -4.93
CA ARG A 62 -2.88 1.38 -5.43
C ARG A 62 -3.89 1.54 -4.27
N SER A 63 -3.72 0.77 -3.19
CA SER A 63 -4.63 0.81 -2.04
C SER A 63 -4.55 2.14 -1.29
N VAL A 64 -3.36 2.66 -1.00
CA VAL A 64 -3.19 3.94 -0.30
C VAL A 64 -3.65 5.13 -1.15
N LYS A 65 -3.42 5.11 -2.47
CA LYS A 65 -3.98 6.12 -3.40
C LYS A 65 -5.50 6.10 -3.38
N ARG A 66 -6.11 4.93 -3.51
CA ARG A 66 -7.56 4.74 -3.48
C ARG A 66 -8.17 5.24 -2.16
N LEU A 67 -7.47 5.08 -1.05
CA LEU A 67 -7.91 5.55 0.26
C LEU A 67 -7.60 7.02 0.53
N GLY A 68 -6.93 7.71 -0.40
CA GLY A 68 -6.82 9.16 -0.42
C GLY A 68 -5.46 9.74 -0.06
N ILE A 69 -4.39 8.94 0.07
CA ILE A 69 -3.03 9.50 0.18
C ILE A 69 -2.61 9.98 -1.21
N PRO A 70 -2.30 11.28 -1.40
CA PRO A 70 -1.88 11.80 -2.69
C PRO A 70 -0.44 11.37 -3.03
N ASP A 71 -0.10 11.27 -4.33
CA ASP A 71 1.25 10.87 -4.78
C ASP A 71 2.37 11.73 -4.16
N SER A 72 2.10 13.00 -3.95
CA SER A 72 3.06 13.90 -3.28
C SER A 72 3.41 13.53 -1.82
N GLN A 73 2.67 12.59 -1.23
CA GLN A 73 2.89 12.03 0.11
C GLN A 73 3.19 10.51 0.08
N ILE A 74 3.46 9.97 -1.10
CA ILE A 74 3.91 8.59 -1.27
C ILE A 74 5.34 8.61 -1.80
N ILE A 75 6.23 7.86 -1.18
CA ILE A 75 7.57 7.58 -1.69
C ILE A 75 7.57 6.12 -2.14
N LEU A 76 7.60 5.90 -3.45
CA LEU A 76 7.58 4.57 -4.04
C LEU A 76 8.97 4.19 -4.57
N MET A 77 9.54 3.12 -4.01
CA MET A 77 10.84 2.57 -4.37
C MET A 77 10.66 1.18 -5.01
N VAL A 78 11.05 1.02 -6.28
CA VAL A 78 10.88 -0.22 -7.04
C VAL A 78 12.21 -0.65 -7.65
N ALA A 79 12.77 -1.78 -7.18
CA ALA A 79 14.12 -2.21 -7.54
C ALA A 79 14.25 -2.75 -8.97
N ASP A 80 13.15 -3.20 -9.60
CA ASP A 80 13.15 -3.67 -10.99
C ASP A 80 11.88 -3.27 -11.74
N ASP A 81 12.00 -3.04 -13.03
CA ASP A 81 10.88 -2.69 -13.91
C ASP A 81 10.23 -3.93 -14.52
N MET A 82 9.27 -4.51 -13.82
CA MET A 82 8.52 -5.67 -14.31
C MET A 82 7.56 -5.31 -15.45
N ALA A 83 7.10 -4.08 -15.53
CA ALA A 83 6.18 -3.62 -16.56
C ALA A 83 6.85 -3.56 -17.94
N CYS A 84 8.13 -3.14 -17.99
CA CYS A 84 8.93 -3.06 -19.21
C CYS A 84 9.93 -4.21 -19.38
N ASN A 85 9.86 -5.25 -18.52
CA ASN A 85 10.75 -6.40 -18.63
C ASN A 85 10.54 -7.15 -19.95
N PRO A 86 11.60 -7.54 -20.70
CA PRO A 86 11.48 -8.29 -21.94
C PRO A 86 10.75 -9.63 -21.83
N ARG A 87 10.66 -10.21 -20.63
CA ARG A 87 9.89 -11.43 -20.36
C ARG A 87 8.42 -11.20 -20.15
N ASN A 88 7.98 -9.91 -20.01
CA ASN A 88 6.58 -9.60 -19.81
C ASN A 88 5.82 -9.70 -21.15
N PRO A 89 4.90 -10.67 -21.31
CA PRO A 89 4.11 -10.82 -22.53
C PRO A 89 3.08 -9.69 -22.72
N ARG A 90 2.84 -8.88 -21.68
CA ARG A 90 1.94 -7.72 -21.70
C ARG A 90 2.69 -6.47 -21.21
N PRO A 91 3.44 -5.79 -22.08
CA PRO A 91 4.19 -4.59 -21.70
C PRO A 91 3.32 -3.54 -21.02
N ALA A 92 3.90 -2.75 -20.13
CA ALA A 92 3.25 -1.73 -19.33
C ALA A 92 2.15 -2.25 -18.38
N THR A 93 2.23 -3.53 -17.98
CA THR A 93 1.30 -4.10 -16.99
C THR A 93 2.04 -4.87 -15.91
N VAL A 94 1.48 -4.85 -14.70
CA VAL A 94 1.84 -5.74 -13.58
C VAL A 94 0.55 -6.25 -12.96
N PHE A 95 0.41 -7.56 -12.83
CA PHE A 95 -0.78 -8.20 -12.27
C PHE A 95 -0.48 -8.81 -10.91
N ASN A 96 -1.44 -8.70 -10.00
CA ASN A 96 -1.36 -9.30 -8.66
C ASN A 96 -2.30 -10.50 -8.49
N ASN A 97 -2.87 -11.00 -9.57
CA ASN A 97 -3.82 -12.10 -9.56
C ASN A 97 -3.61 -13.00 -10.78
N ALA A 98 -3.77 -14.30 -10.60
CA ALA A 98 -3.55 -15.34 -11.62
C ALA A 98 -4.38 -15.18 -12.90
N ASN A 99 -5.49 -14.47 -12.87
CA ASN A 99 -6.35 -14.26 -14.03
C ASN A 99 -6.09 -12.93 -14.76
N GLN A 100 -5.04 -12.19 -14.38
CA GLN A 100 -4.64 -10.91 -14.98
C GLN A 100 -5.79 -9.88 -15.04
N ASN A 101 -6.64 -9.86 -14.02
CA ASN A 101 -7.83 -9.01 -13.99
C ASN A 101 -7.55 -7.61 -13.46
N ILE A 102 -6.50 -7.43 -12.66
CA ILE A 102 -6.14 -6.15 -12.05
C ILE A 102 -4.72 -5.81 -12.49
N ASN A 103 -4.58 -4.78 -13.32
CA ASN A 103 -3.30 -4.18 -13.60
C ASN A 103 -2.97 -3.16 -12.50
N VAL A 104 -2.03 -3.50 -11.62
CA VAL A 104 -1.62 -2.64 -10.51
C VAL A 104 -0.58 -1.60 -10.91
N TYR A 105 0.01 -1.73 -12.12
CA TYR A 105 0.90 -0.71 -12.65
C TYR A 105 0.09 0.52 -13.09
N GLY A 106 -1.07 0.32 -13.74
CA GLY A 106 -1.95 1.41 -14.17
C GLY A 106 -1.30 2.40 -15.14
N ASP A 107 -1.98 3.55 -15.33
CA ASP A 107 -1.50 4.61 -16.22
C ASP A 107 -0.83 5.78 -15.45
N ASP A 108 -0.94 5.80 -14.11
CA ASP A 108 -0.63 6.93 -13.24
C ASP A 108 0.31 6.56 -12.08
N VAL A 109 1.10 5.49 -12.21
CA VAL A 109 2.08 5.10 -11.19
C VAL A 109 3.28 6.05 -11.21
N GLU A 110 3.55 6.70 -10.09
CA GLU A 110 4.73 7.54 -9.89
C GLU A 110 5.78 6.80 -9.06
N VAL A 111 6.85 6.33 -9.71
CA VAL A 111 7.97 5.67 -9.05
C VAL A 111 9.08 6.68 -8.79
N ASP A 112 9.39 6.94 -7.51
CA ASP A 112 10.39 7.93 -7.10
C ASP A 112 11.81 7.40 -7.19
N TYR A 113 12.05 6.16 -6.76
CA TYR A 113 13.35 5.49 -6.81
C TYR A 113 13.23 4.22 -7.64
N ARG A 114 14.05 4.12 -8.70
CA ARG A 114 13.99 3.03 -9.66
C ARG A 114 15.31 2.28 -9.76
N GLY A 115 15.22 0.95 -9.89
CA GLY A 115 16.37 0.12 -10.18
C GLY A 115 17.51 0.36 -9.19
N TYR A 116 18.66 0.77 -9.67
CA TYR A 116 19.87 0.99 -8.84
C TYR A 116 19.76 2.15 -7.83
N GLU A 117 18.73 3.00 -7.90
CA GLU A 117 18.48 3.99 -6.86
C GLU A 117 17.87 3.37 -5.58
N VAL A 118 17.35 2.14 -5.66
CA VAL A 118 16.80 1.42 -4.50
C VAL A 118 17.93 0.75 -3.74
N THR A 119 18.56 1.52 -2.85
CA THR A 119 19.67 1.09 -2.00
C THR A 119 19.31 1.28 -0.53
N VAL A 120 19.99 0.56 0.36
CA VAL A 120 19.88 0.75 1.82
C VAL A 120 20.19 2.20 2.18
N GLU A 121 21.26 2.76 1.58
CA GLU A 121 21.67 4.15 1.85
C GLU A 121 20.55 5.15 1.49
N ASN A 122 19.96 5.05 0.29
CA ASN A 122 18.89 5.95 -0.12
C ASN A 122 17.64 5.77 0.73
N PHE A 123 17.27 4.53 1.08
CA PHE A 123 16.14 4.25 1.95
C PHE A 123 16.32 4.88 3.33
N ILE A 124 17.46 4.66 3.99
CA ILE A 124 17.77 5.27 5.30
C ILE A 124 17.83 6.79 5.22
N ARG A 125 18.38 7.35 4.13
CA ARG A 125 18.43 8.81 3.92
C ARG A 125 17.02 9.40 3.73
N VAL A 126 16.11 8.70 3.04
CA VAL A 126 14.70 9.10 2.91
C VAL A 126 14.05 9.18 4.29
N LEU A 127 14.13 8.10 5.07
CA LEU A 127 13.53 8.04 6.41
C LEU A 127 14.08 9.15 7.31
N THR A 128 15.39 9.28 7.38
CA THR A 128 16.06 10.21 8.31
C THR A 128 16.15 11.65 7.81
N GLY A 129 15.68 11.93 6.57
CA GLY A 129 15.73 13.27 5.96
C GLY A 129 17.14 13.77 5.64
N ARG A 130 18.08 12.87 5.39
CA ARG A 130 19.50 13.19 5.08
C ARG A 130 19.79 13.27 3.59
N LEU A 131 18.77 13.51 2.77
CA LEU A 131 18.95 13.67 1.34
C LEU A 131 19.63 15.00 0.99
N PRO A 132 20.46 15.04 -0.07
CA PRO A 132 21.08 16.26 -0.55
C PRO A 132 20.06 17.37 -0.83
N PRO A 133 20.39 18.65 -0.64
CA PRO A 133 19.47 19.76 -0.93
C PRO A 133 18.99 19.81 -2.39
N SER A 134 19.77 19.27 -3.32
CA SER A 134 19.42 19.18 -4.75
C SER A 134 18.40 18.09 -5.10
N THR A 135 18.10 17.18 -4.17
CA THR A 135 17.09 16.12 -4.40
C THR A 135 15.72 16.73 -4.63
N PRO A 136 14.97 16.33 -5.68
CA PRO A 136 13.62 16.81 -5.93
C PRO A 136 12.68 16.60 -4.74
N ARG A 137 11.70 17.48 -4.57
CA ARG A 137 10.75 17.39 -3.44
C ARG A 137 9.95 16.09 -3.47
N SER A 138 9.57 15.58 -4.65
CA SER A 138 8.84 14.32 -4.82
C SER A 138 9.60 13.11 -4.27
N LYS A 139 10.94 13.15 -4.24
CA LYS A 139 11.78 12.08 -3.70
C LYS A 139 12.06 12.22 -2.19
N ARG A 140 11.43 13.18 -1.49
CA ARG A 140 11.69 13.46 -0.08
C ARG A 140 10.48 13.14 0.78
N LEU A 141 10.69 12.40 1.85
CA LEU A 141 9.74 12.27 2.93
C LEU A 141 9.71 13.59 3.72
N LEU A 142 8.77 14.48 3.41
CA LEU A 142 8.64 15.80 4.03
C LEU A 142 7.63 15.76 5.20
N SER A 143 7.68 14.70 5.99
CA SER A 143 6.88 14.50 7.19
C SER A 143 7.38 15.34 8.37
N ASP A 144 6.50 15.55 9.34
CA ASP A 144 6.71 16.31 10.58
C ASP A 144 6.15 15.57 11.81
N GLU A 145 6.14 16.22 12.97
CA GLU A 145 5.64 15.68 14.24
C GLU A 145 4.14 15.36 14.26
N ARG A 146 3.39 15.75 13.22
CA ARG A 146 1.95 15.48 13.05
C ARG A 146 1.65 14.50 11.94
N SER A 147 2.67 13.88 11.36
CA SER A 147 2.52 12.96 10.25
C SER A 147 2.42 11.52 10.77
N ASN A 148 1.41 10.78 10.34
CA ASN A 148 1.44 9.33 10.43
C ASN A 148 2.11 8.76 9.19
N ILE A 149 2.93 7.73 9.37
CA ILE A 149 3.72 7.16 8.28
C ILE A 149 3.47 5.64 8.19
N LEU A 150 2.99 5.20 7.03
CA LEU A 150 3.03 3.79 6.64
C LEU A 150 4.41 3.50 6.02
N VAL A 151 5.15 2.55 6.56
CA VAL A 151 6.34 1.98 5.92
C VAL A 151 6.04 0.53 5.56
N TYR A 152 5.97 0.24 4.26
CA TYR A 152 5.78 -1.12 3.76
C TYR A 152 7.03 -1.58 3.02
N MET A 153 7.53 -2.77 3.37
CA MET A 153 8.70 -3.36 2.74
C MET A 153 8.41 -4.79 2.29
N THR A 154 8.91 -5.14 1.11
CA THR A 154 8.80 -6.50 0.57
C THR A 154 10.07 -6.88 -0.19
N GLY A 155 10.46 -8.15 -0.10
CA GLY A 155 11.67 -8.69 -0.72
C GLY A 155 12.12 -9.99 -0.06
N HIS A 156 13.37 -10.39 -0.34
CA HIS A 156 14.02 -11.53 0.34
C HIS A 156 14.64 -11.08 1.64
N GLY A 157 14.49 -11.87 2.69
CA GLY A 157 15.08 -11.60 3.99
C GLY A 157 15.42 -12.87 4.76
N GLY A 158 15.96 -12.67 5.94
CA GLY A 158 16.32 -13.72 6.90
C GLY A 158 16.29 -13.17 8.32
N ASP A 159 16.87 -13.88 9.25
CA ASP A 159 16.89 -13.47 10.65
C ASP A 159 17.72 -12.19 10.83
N GLY A 160 17.04 -11.09 11.11
CA GLY A 160 17.65 -9.79 11.40
C GLY A 160 18.02 -8.93 10.18
N PHE A 161 17.66 -9.33 8.96
CA PHE A 161 17.98 -8.53 7.76
C PHE A 161 16.94 -8.65 6.64
N LEU A 162 16.89 -7.61 5.79
CA LEU A 162 16.20 -7.61 4.50
C LEU A 162 17.22 -7.29 3.39
N LYS A 163 17.25 -8.10 2.34
CA LYS A 163 18.14 -7.90 1.19
C LYS A 163 17.68 -6.77 0.29
N PHE A 164 18.61 -5.99 -0.20
CA PHE A 164 18.41 -4.99 -1.25
C PHE A 164 19.16 -5.44 -2.50
N GLN A 165 18.43 -5.85 -3.53
CA GLN A 165 18.92 -6.24 -4.87
C GLN A 165 19.98 -7.36 -4.85
N ASP A 166 20.02 -8.20 -3.82
CA ASP A 166 21.08 -9.20 -3.57
C ASP A 166 22.52 -8.63 -3.49
N ALA A 167 22.65 -7.32 -3.32
CA ALA A 167 23.93 -6.61 -3.26
C ALA A 167 24.24 -6.07 -1.87
N GLU A 168 23.23 -5.69 -1.11
CA GLU A 168 23.33 -5.14 0.26
C GLU A 168 22.20 -5.71 1.13
N GLU A 169 22.31 -5.48 2.43
CA GLU A 169 21.30 -5.87 3.42
C GLU A 169 21.09 -4.73 4.40
N VAL A 170 19.82 -4.41 4.69
CA VAL A 170 19.49 -3.57 5.83
C VAL A 170 19.28 -4.47 7.05
N SER A 171 20.00 -4.21 8.12
CA SER A 171 19.83 -4.92 9.38
C SER A 171 18.68 -4.34 10.21
N ASN A 172 18.13 -5.16 11.10
CA ASN A 172 17.11 -4.73 12.06
C ASN A 172 17.62 -3.65 13.02
N VAL A 173 18.93 -3.59 13.29
CA VAL A 173 19.56 -2.55 14.11
C VAL A 173 19.59 -1.22 13.37
N GLU A 174 20.07 -1.20 12.12
CA GLU A 174 20.09 0.02 11.30
C GLU A 174 18.68 0.59 11.10
N LEU A 175 17.69 -0.28 10.92
CA LEU A 175 16.30 0.14 10.79
C LEU A 175 15.76 0.73 12.11
N ALA A 176 16.07 0.10 13.25
CA ALA A 176 15.71 0.61 14.58
C ALA A 176 16.32 1.99 14.83
N ASP A 177 17.60 2.16 14.52
CA ASP A 177 18.32 3.42 14.66
C ASP A 177 17.79 4.51 13.70
N ALA A 178 17.35 4.12 12.51
CA ALA A 178 16.72 5.05 11.58
C ALA A 178 15.40 5.61 12.13
N PHE A 179 14.55 4.75 12.72
CA PHE A 179 13.31 5.21 13.36
C PHE A 179 13.58 6.08 14.59
N GLU A 180 14.61 5.76 15.38
CA GLU A 180 15.00 6.62 16.51
C GLU A 180 15.46 8.01 16.03
N GLN A 181 16.24 8.08 14.96
CA GLN A 181 16.61 9.35 14.35
C GLN A 181 15.40 10.13 13.82
N MET A 182 14.41 9.44 13.28
CA MET A 182 13.14 10.06 12.87
C MET A 182 12.42 10.66 14.07
N TRP A 183 12.34 9.91 15.18
CA TRP A 183 11.71 10.36 16.41
C TRP A 183 12.41 11.60 16.99
N GLN A 184 13.71 11.54 17.17
CA GLN A 184 14.51 12.66 17.69
C GLN A 184 14.42 13.93 16.83
N LYS A 185 14.20 13.77 15.52
CA LYS A 185 14.01 14.86 14.58
C LYS A 185 12.56 15.28 14.40
N GLN A 186 11.64 14.73 15.18
CA GLN A 186 10.21 15.04 15.11
C GLN A 186 9.63 14.84 13.70
N ARG A 187 9.94 13.69 13.07
CA ARG A 187 9.54 13.40 11.69
C ARG A 187 8.30 12.52 11.58
N TYR A 188 7.73 12.10 12.69
CA TYR A 188 6.47 11.38 12.71
C TYR A 188 5.70 11.59 14.02
N HIS A 189 4.40 11.45 13.95
CA HIS A 189 3.51 11.27 15.10
C HIS A 189 3.44 9.80 15.47
N GLU A 190 3.09 8.95 14.49
CA GLU A 190 3.02 7.50 14.61
C GLU A 190 3.57 6.84 13.34
N VAL A 191 4.17 5.67 13.48
CA VAL A 191 4.62 4.82 12.36
C VAL A 191 3.89 3.50 12.39
N PHE A 192 3.33 3.09 11.26
CA PHE A 192 2.93 1.72 11.02
C PHE A 192 3.94 1.03 10.12
N PHE A 193 4.69 0.10 10.67
CA PHE A 193 5.67 -0.70 9.93
C PHE A 193 5.04 -2.04 9.53
N MET A 194 5.01 -2.33 8.25
CA MET A 194 4.47 -3.55 7.66
C MET A 194 5.55 -4.19 6.77
N ILE A 195 5.85 -5.46 6.98
CA ILE A 195 6.89 -6.16 6.22
C ILE A 195 6.45 -7.55 5.79
N ASP A 196 6.66 -7.85 4.49
CA ASP A 196 6.39 -9.16 3.88
C ASP A 196 7.68 -9.76 3.32
N THR A 197 8.27 -10.66 4.09
CA THR A 197 9.53 -11.37 3.80
C THR A 197 9.64 -12.63 4.67
N CYS A 198 10.60 -13.51 4.38
CA CYS A 198 10.92 -14.61 5.27
C CYS A 198 11.50 -14.09 6.60
N GLN A 199 11.14 -14.73 7.72
CA GLN A 199 11.58 -14.37 9.07
C GLN A 199 11.33 -12.90 9.44
N ALA A 200 10.25 -12.33 8.89
CA ALA A 200 9.94 -10.91 8.90
C ALA A 200 9.86 -10.29 10.31
N GLU A 201 9.40 -11.04 11.31
CA GLU A 201 9.34 -10.61 12.71
C GLU A 201 10.68 -10.11 13.23
N SER A 202 11.79 -10.71 12.79
CA SER A 202 13.14 -10.33 13.21
C SER A 202 13.47 -8.86 12.92
N MET A 203 12.84 -8.27 11.91
CA MET A 203 13.14 -6.90 11.47
C MET A 203 12.67 -5.83 12.46
N PHE A 204 11.63 -6.09 13.25
CA PHE A 204 11.15 -5.11 14.23
C PHE A 204 11.52 -5.45 15.70
N GLN A 205 12.18 -6.59 15.95
CA GLN A 205 12.55 -6.98 17.32
C GLN A 205 13.46 -5.96 18.02
N LYS A 206 14.28 -5.24 17.26
CA LYS A 206 15.22 -4.23 17.77
C LYS A 206 14.63 -2.82 17.86
N PHE A 207 13.40 -2.58 17.45
CA PHE A 207 12.79 -1.26 17.59
C PHE A 207 12.69 -0.86 19.05
N TYR A 208 12.98 0.40 19.32
CA TYR A 208 12.95 0.98 20.68
C TYR A 208 12.35 2.40 20.69
N SER A 209 12.09 2.98 19.53
CA SER A 209 11.47 4.29 19.40
C SER A 209 9.97 4.21 19.73
N PRO A 210 9.41 5.25 20.37
CA PRO A 210 7.98 5.25 20.72
C PRO A 210 7.08 5.43 19.49
N ASN A 211 5.80 5.17 19.68
CA ASN A 211 4.72 5.36 18.70
C ASN A 211 4.90 4.56 17.40
N ILE A 212 5.49 3.37 17.48
CA ILE A 212 5.62 2.43 16.37
C ILE A 212 4.71 1.23 16.59
N LEU A 213 3.89 0.98 15.58
CA LEU A 213 3.07 -0.21 15.44
C LEU A 213 3.66 -1.07 14.32
N ALA A 214 3.88 -2.37 14.54
CA ALA A 214 4.51 -3.20 13.53
C ALA A 214 3.75 -4.51 13.28
N VAL A 215 3.80 -4.98 12.02
CA VAL A 215 3.29 -6.29 11.60
C VAL A 215 4.24 -6.95 10.59
N ALA A 216 4.41 -8.25 10.74
CA ALA A 216 5.24 -9.10 9.91
C ALA A 216 4.45 -10.30 9.38
N SER A 217 4.72 -10.68 8.13
CA SER A 217 4.07 -11.81 7.45
C SER A 217 4.45 -13.17 8.02
N SER A 218 5.59 -13.28 8.73
CA SER A 218 6.14 -14.55 9.24
C SER A 218 6.92 -14.33 10.53
N LYS A 219 6.98 -15.35 11.38
CA LYS A 219 7.85 -15.39 12.56
C LYS A 219 9.28 -15.77 12.20
N VAL A 220 10.19 -15.57 13.15
CA VAL A 220 11.57 -16.10 13.04
C VAL A 220 11.52 -17.61 12.85
N GLY A 221 12.30 -18.11 11.88
CA GLY A 221 12.30 -19.51 11.47
C GLY A 221 11.17 -19.92 10.52
N GLU A 222 10.30 -19.01 10.11
CA GLU A 222 9.23 -19.26 9.13
C GLU A 222 9.50 -18.49 7.83
N ASP A 223 9.10 -19.10 6.70
CA ASP A 223 9.11 -18.45 5.40
C ASP A 223 7.78 -17.72 5.14
N SER A 224 7.83 -16.59 4.43
CA SER A 224 6.67 -16.00 3.78
C SER A 224 6.50 -16.61 2.40
N LEU A 225 5.33 -17.17 2.11
CA LEU A 225 5.11 -17.95 0.91
C LEU A 225 4.44 -17.13 -0.20
N SER A 226 4.88 -17.40 -1.42
CA SER A 226 4.26 -16.87 -2.63
C SER A 226 2.87 -17.46 -2.89
N HIS A 227 2.07 -16.75 -3.65
CA HIS A 227 0.67 -17.09 -3.97
C HIS A 227 0.36 -16.78 -5.44
N HIS A 228 -0.61 -17.51 -6.01
CA HIS A 228 -1.08 -17.36 -7.38
C HIS A 228 0.03 -17.43 -8.44
N VAL A 229 0.21 -18.60 -9.03
CA VAL A 229 1.03 -18.78 -10.24
C VAL A 229 0.24 -18.32 -11.44
N ASP A 230 0.82 -17.47 -12.28
CA ASP A 230 0.28 -17.16 -13.60
C ASP A 230 1.06 -17.94 -14.67
N PRO A 231 0.41 -18.89 -15.37
CA PRO A 231 1.11 -19.71 -16.39
C PRO A 231 1.61 -18.89 -17.59
N ALA A 232 0.98 -17.76 -17.91
CA ALA A 232 1.39 -16.90 -19.03
C ALA A 232 2.64 -16.09 -18.69
N LEU A 233 2.78 -15.68 -17.43
CA LEU A 233 3.96 -15.00 -16.91
C LEU A 233 5.05 -15.96 -16.48
N GLY A 234 4.71 -17.22 -16.14
CA GLY A 234 5.62 -18.24 -15.67
C GLY A 234 6.18 -18.01 -14.27
N VAL A 235 5.53 -17.15 -13.48
CA VAL A 235 5.99 -16.76 -12.13
C VAL A 235 4.80 -16.65 -11.16
N TYR A 236 5.12 -16.60 -9.86
CA TYR A 236 4.17 -16.17 -8.84
C TYR A 236 3.94 -14.65 -8.95
N VAL A 237 2.69 -14.22 -8.76
CA VAL A 237 2.28 -12.82 -8.97
C VAL A 237 2.04 -12.04 -7.69
N ILE A 238 2.06 -12.67 -6.52
CA ILE A 238 1.88 -12.02 -5.21
C ILE A 238 2.39 -12.93 -4.09
N ASP A 239 2.60 -12.38 -2.89
CA ASP A 239 2.82 -13.15 -1.67
C ASP A 239 1.53 -13.30 -0.87
N ARG A 240 1.41 -14.39 -0.08
CA ARG A 240 0.17 -14.76 0.63
C ARG A 240 -0.30 -13.69 1.59
N TYR A 241 0.59 -13.21 2.44
CA TYR A 241 0.22 -12.20 3.42
C TYR A 241 -0.31 -10.93 2.74
N THR A 242 0.42 -10.41 1.76
CA THR A 242 0.00 -9.22 1.02
C THR A 242 -1.32 -9.47 0.28
N TYR A 243 -1.55 -10.65 -0.29
CA TYR A 243 -2.82 -10.99 -0.94
C TYR A 243 -4.02 -10.85 0.01
N TYR A 244 -3.97 -11.47 1.20
CA TYR A 244 -5.08 -11.38 2.16
C TYR A 244 -5.20 -9.99 2.78
N ALA A 245 -4.10 -9.27 2.97
CA ALA A 245 -4.12 -7.86 3.35
C ALA A 245 -4.88 -7.01 2.32
N LEU A 246 -4.65 -7.25 1.03
CA LEU A 246 -5.35 -6.56 -0.07
C LEU A 246 -6.83 -6.92 -0.15
N GLU A 247 -7.21 -8.20 0.03
CA GLU A 247 -8.63 -8.59 0.11
C GLU A 247 -9.36 -7.78 1.19
N PHE A 248 -8.73 -7.60 2.34
CA PHE A 248 -9.28 -6.76 3.41
C PHE A 248 -9.31 -5.28 3.02
N LEU A 249 -8.20 -4.74 2.50
CA LEU A 249 -8.10 -3.33 2.09
C LEU A 249 -9.15 -2.97 1.03
N GLU A 250 -9.46 -3.85 0.07
CA GLU A 250 -10.50 -3.58 -0.94
C GLU A 250 -11.91 -3.43 -0.31
N THR A 251 -12.12 -3.91 0.91
CA THR A 251 -13.37 -3.67 1.66
C THR A 251 -13.38 -2.38 2.45
N VAL A 252 -12.26 -1.64 2.50
CA VAL A 252 -12.11 -0.37 3.23
C VAL A 252 -12.42 0.79 2.30
N GLN A 253 -13.17 1.77 2.81
CA GLN A 253 -13.47 3.04 2.16
C GLN A 253 -12.92 4.18 3.04
N PRO A 254 -12.74 5.40 2.53
CA PRO A 254 -12.18 6.52 3.31
C PRO A 254 -12.91 6.80 4.63
N GLY A 255 -14.21 6.58 4.71
CA GLY A 255 -15.00 6.72 5.96
C GLY A 255 -15.14 5.43 6.77
N SER A 256 -14.36 4.40 6.50
CA SER A 256 -14.49 3.09 7.16
C SER A 256 -14.07 3.17 8.63
N LYS A 257 -14.81 2.49 9.50
CA LYS A 257 -14.50 2.32 10.93
C LYS A 257 -13.70 1.02 11.22
N LYS A 258 -13.10 0.42 10.20
CA LYS A 258 -12.25 -0.76 10.37
C LYS A 258 -10.97 -0.40 11.12
N THR A 259 -10.60 -1.28 12.07
CA THR A 259 -9.49 -1.02 13.01
C THR A 259 -8.23 -1.81 12.66
N MET A 260 -7.10 -1.38 13.21
CA MET A 260 -5.82 -2.08 13.10
C MET A 260 -5.89 -3.49 13.70
N ALA A 261 -6.63 -3.69 14.80
CA ALA A 261 -6.84 -5.01 15.37
C ALA A 261 -7.56 -5.99 14.42
N GLN A 262 -8.47 -5.49 13.57
CA GLN A 262 -9.09 -6.31 12.51
C GLN A 262 -8.09 -6.64 11.40
N PHE A 263 -7.28 -5.67 11.00
CA PHE A 263 -6.24 -5.85 9.99
C PHE A 263 -5.19 -6.87 10.40
N PHE A 264 -4.82 -6.96 11.67
CA PHE A 264 -3.84 -7.94 12.16
C PHE A 264 -4.33 -9.40 12.09
N ARG A 265 -5.60 -9.63 11.82
CA ARG A 265 -6.22 -10.97 11.72
C ARG A 265 -6.55 -11.37 10.28
N VAL A 266 -6.12 -10.59 9.29
CA VAL A 266 -6.52 -10.81 7.87
C VAL A 266 -5.96 -12.11 7.29
N CYS A 267 -4.86 -12.62 7.85
CA CYS A 267 -4.20 -13.81 7.34
C CYS A 267 -3.92 -14.80 8.48
N PRO A 268 -4.90 -15.64 8.86
CA PRO A 268 -4.69 -16.70 9.83
C PRO A 268 -3.69 -17.74 9.28
N LYS A 269 -3.06 -18.50 10.17
CA LYS A 269 -1.97 -19.43 9.84
C LYS A 269 -2.34 -20.44 8.75
N GLU A 270 -3.59 -20.85 8.70
CA GLU A 270 -4.11 -21.82 7.70
C GLU A 270 -4.11 -21.22 6.28
N GLN A 271 -4.25 -19.91 6.17
CA GLN A 271 -4.27 -19.19 4.89
C GLN A 271 -2.86 -18.72 4.49
N CYS A 272 -2.15 -18.07 5.41
CA CYS A 272 -0.79 -17.59 5.18
C CYS A 272 0.25 -18.72 5.05
N ILE A 273 0.01 -19.85 5.73
CA ILE A 273 1.00 -20.95 5.92
C ILE A 273 2.27 -20.42 6.64
N SER A 274 2.17 -19.27 7.24
CA SER A 274 3.11 -18.62 8.15
C SER A 274 2.33 -17.98 9.29
N THR A 275 3.02 -17.62 10.37
CA THR A 275 2.38 -16.98 11.53
C THR A 275 2.62 -15.47 11.47
N VAL A 276 1.57 -14.70 11.21
CA VAL A 276 1.61 -13.24 11.30
C VAL A 276 1.99 -12.84 12.72
N SER A 277 3.00 -11.99 12.84
CA SER A 277 3.46 -11.45 14.11
C SER A 277 3.22 -9.95 14.17
N THR A 278 2.89 -9.46 15.37
CA THR A 278 2.63 -8.02 15.59
C THR A 278 3.41 -7.53 16.79
N ARG A 279 3.82 -6.27 16.76
CA ARG A 279 4.45 -5.59 17.88
C ARG A 279 3.70 -4.31 18.21
N THR A 280 3.12 -4.25 19.40
CA THR A 280 2.22 -3.18 19.83
C THR A 280 2.69 -2.48 21.11
N ASP A 281 3.75 -2.98 21.75
CA ASP A 281 4.27 -2.49 23.04
C ASP A 281 4.85 -1.07 22.94
N LEU A 282 5.30 -0.64 21.77
CA LEU A 282 5.81 0.69 21.52
C LEU A 282 4.72 1.70 21.11
N PHE A 283 3.50 1.23 20.92
CA PHE A 283 2.38 2.03 20.45
C PHE A 283 1.46 2.41 21.59
N GLN A 284 1.12 3.70 21.72
CA GLN A 284 0.39 4.19 22.89
C GLN A 284 -1.13 4.00 22.79
N ARG A 285 -1.70 4.08 21.58
CA ARG A 285 -3.13 3.92 21.37
C ARG A 285 -3.55 2.45 21.36
N ASP A 286 -4.78 2.18 21.75
CA ASP A 286 -5.36 0.84 21.62
C ASP A 286 -5.61 0.52 20.13
N VAL A 287 -4.99 -0.54 19.65
CA VAL A 287 -5.15 -1.02 18.25
C VAL A 287 -6.58 -1.40 17.88
N SER A 288 -7.43 -1.70 18.89
CA SER A 288 -8.85 -1.96 18.69
C SER A 288 -9.67 -0.72 18.43
N GLN A 289 -9.15 0.45 18.77
CA GLN A 289 -9.75 1.77 18.56
C GLN A 289 -9.04 2.57 17.47
N THR A 290 -7.82 2.19 17.09
CA THR A 290 -7.05 2.84 16.03
C THR A 290 -7.62 2.45 14.68
N LEU A 291 -8.01 3.44 13.86
CA LEU A 291 -8.57 3.18 12.55
C LEU A 291 -7.47 2.78 11.55
N LEU A 292 -7.81 1.91 10.62
CA LEU A 292 -6.92 1.56 9.52
C LEU A 292 -6.60 2.78 8.65
N THR A 293 -7.58 3.67 8.47
CA THR A 293 -7.43 4.91 7.70
C THR A 293 -6.47 5.91 8.32
N ASP A 294 -6.12 5.78 9.62
CA ASP A 294 -5.10 6.62 10.26
C ASP A 294 -3.70 6.42 9.64
N PHE A 295 -3.49 5.31 8.90
CA PHE A 295 -2.23 5.02 8.21
C PHE A 295 -2.39 4.82 6.71
N PHE A 296 -3.52 4.28 6.25
CA PHE A 296 -3.76 3.99 4.83
C PHE A 296 -4.59 5.05 4.12
N GLY A 297 -5.28 5.91 4.86
CA GLY A 297 -6.19 6.91 4.32
C GLY A 297 -5.58 8.29 4.20
N GLY A 298 -6.24 9.15 3.41
CA GLY A 298 -5.94 10.58 3.36
C GLY A 298 -6.82 11.36 4.33
N GLU A 299 -6.26 12.36 4.96
CA GLU A 299 -6.97 13.30 5.86
C GLU A 299 -7.89 14.28 5.09
N ARG A 300 -7.74 14.37 3.77
CA ARG A 300 -8.50 15.28 2.91
C ARG A 300 -9.54 14.52 2.10
N ASN A 301 -10.67 15.17 1.78
CA ASN A 301 -11.58 14.68 0.77
C ASN A 301 -10.87 14.72 -0.59
N VAL A 302 -10.38 13.57 -1.03
CA VAL A 302 -9.74 13.37 -2.32
C VAL A 302 -10.73 12.67 -3.23
N GLU A 303 -10.84 13.11 -4.48
CA GLU A 303 -11.61 12.40 -5.49
C GLU A 303 -10.93 11.06 -5.80
N LEU A 304 -11.69 9.97 -5.67
CA LEU A 304 -11.14 8.64 -5.88
C LEU A 304 -11.11 8.33 -7.38
N HIS A 305 -9.90 8.17 -7.91
CA HIS A 305 -9.69 7.77 -9.31
C HIS A 305 -9.62 6.25 -9.51
N THR A 306 -9.58 5.48 -8.42
CA THR A 306 -9.43 4.03 -8.45
C THR A 306 -10.59 3.34 -7.74
N GLU A 307 -11.28 2.43 -8.45
CA GLU A 307 -12.39 1.66 -7.91
C GLU A 307 -11.91 0.43 -7.13
N THR A 308 -12.75 -0.01 -6.18
CA THR A 308 -12.52 -1.27 -5.45
C THR A 308 -12.80 -2.48 -6.34
N VAL A 309 -12.04 -3.54 -6.17
CA VAL A 309 -12.23 -4.80 -6.90
C VAL A 309 -12.28 -5.97 -5.92
N THR A 310 -13.32 -6.81 -6.03
CA THR A 310 -13.44 -8.00 -5.21
C THR A 310 -12.59 -9.12 -5.79
N LEU A 311 -11.43 -9.40 -5.17
CA LEU A 311 -10.46 -10.38 -5.65
C LEU A 311 -11.01 -11.81 -5.68
N SER A 312 -11.77 -12.21 -4.67
CA SER A 312 -12.37 -13.54 -4.55
C SER A 312 -13.43 -13.85 -5.64
N LYS A 313 -14.09 -12.83 -6.20
CA LYS A 313 -15.09 -12.99 -7.26
C LYS A 313 -14.48 -13.08 -8.66
N LEU A 314 -13.21 -12.76 -8.84
CA LEU A 314 -12.56 -12.78 -10.14
C LEU A 314 -12.35 -14.21 -10.70
N ASN A 315 -12.53 -15.23 -9.89
CA ASN A 315 -12.39 -16.65 -10.29
C ASN A 315 -13.64 -17.28 -10.93
N SER A 316 -14.77 -16.56 -11.04
CA SER A 316 -16.06 -17.24 -11.31
C SER A 316 -16.81 -16.80 -12.56
N THR A 317 -16.32 -15.95 -13.43
CA THR A 317 -17.11 -15.54 -14.60
C THR A 317 -16.37 -15.62 -15.92
N ASN A 318 -16.41 -16.80 -16.56
CA ASN A 318 -16.62 -16.88 -18.00
C ASN A 318 -18.07 -16.49 -18.34
N ALA A 319 -18.54 -15.33 -17.93
CA ALA A 319 -19.77 -14.78 -18.43
C ALA A 319 -19.44 -14.10 -19.77
N ARG A 320 -19.72 -14.81 -20.87
CA ARG A 320 -19.92 -14.19 -22.17
C ARG A 320 -21.03 -13.16 -21.98
N GLN A 321 -20.66 -11.89 -21.75
CA GLN A 321 -21.58 -10.78 -21.99
C GLN A 321 -21.92 -10.81 -23.46
N SER A 322 -23.18 -11.10 -23.78
CA SER A 322 -23.73 -10.88 -25.11
C SER A 322 -23.74 -9.38 -25.35
N CYS A 323 -22.76 -8.90 -26.08
CA CYS A 323 -22.67 -7.51 -26.49
C CYS A 323 -23.82 -7.23 -27.47
N SER A 324 -24.72 -6.30 -27.16
CA SER A 324 -25.68 -5.81 -28.14
C SER A 324 -24.89 -5.05 -29.23
N ARG A 325 -25.35 -5.12 -30.49
CA ARG A 325 -24.62 -4.63 -31.68
C ARG A 325 -24.16 -3.16 -31.60
N GLU A 326 -24.86 -2.31 -30.87
CA GLU A 326 -24.54 -0.86 -30.74
C GLU A 326 -23.39 -0.53 -29.80
N THR A 327 -23.16 -1.35 -28.77
CA THR A 327 -22.07 -1.13 -27.81
C THR A 327 -20.73 -1.71 -28.27
N CYS A 328 -20.73 -2.66 -29.22
CA CYS A 328 -19.50 -3.21 -29.79
C CYS A 328 -18.77 -2.25 -30.73
N GLU A 329 -19.50 -1.44 -31.52
CA GLU A 329 -18.84 -0.50 -32.46
C GLU A 329 -18.06 0.62 -31.78
N THR A 330 -18.50 1.06 -30.58
CA THR A 330 -17.78 2.08 -29.80
C THR A 330 -16.52 1.55 -29.12
N SER A 331 -16.48 0.26 -28.79
CA SER A 331 -15.29 -0.36 -28.16
C SER A 331 -14.20 -0.71 -29.18
N GLU A 332 -14.59 -1.06 -30.42
CA GLU A 332 -13.64 -1.31 -31.52
C GLU A 332 -12.97 -0.02 -32.02
N LYS A 333 -13.69 1.11 -32.04
CA LYS A 333 -13.08 2.42 -32.39
C LYS A 333 -12.07 2.91 -31.34
N LYS A 334 -12.17 2.50 -30.07
CA LYS A 334 -11.13 2.76 -29.06
C LYS A 334 -9.93 1.81 -29.16
N LYS A 335 -10.13 0.57 -29.60
CA LYS A 335 -9.04 -0.40 -29.83
C LYS A 335 -8.17 -0.06 -31.05
N SER A 336 -8.70 0.65 -32.05
CA SER A 336 -7.95 0.99 -33.26
C SER A 336 -6.85 2.05 -33.07
N LYS A 337 -6.74 2.69 -31.92
CA LYS A 337 -5.63 3.61 -31.58
C LYS A 337 -4.38 2.92 -31.01
N PHE A 338 -4.43 1.62 -30.71
CA PHE A 338 -3.30 0.83 -30.21
C PHE A 338 -2.93 -0.35 -31.12
N ALA A 339 -3.23 -0.28 -32.41
CA ALA A 339 -2.93 -1.31 -33.39
C ALA A 339 -1.45 -1.33 -33.84
N TYR A 340 -0.52 -1.32 -32.87
CA TYR A 340 0.92 -1.55 -33.15
C TYR A 340 1.42 -2.93 -32.66
N ALA A 341 0.57 -3.74 -32.04
CA ALA A 341 0.95 -5.03 -31.49
C ALA A 341 0.71 -6.26 -32.39
N ASP A 342 0.00 -6.10 -33.51
CA ASP A 342 -0.36 -7.23 -34.39
C ASP A 342 0.59 -7.46 -35.56
N GLN A 343 1.74 -6.78 -35.65
CA GLN A 343 2.75 -6.96 -36.70
C GLN A 343 4.05 -7.59 -36.20
N ILE A 344 3.97 -8.61 -35.35
CA ILE A 344 5.13 -9.47 -35.08
C ILE A 344 5.11 -10.60 -36.13
N PRO A 345 6.16 -10.74 -36.96
CA PRO A 345 6.24 -11.85 -37.90
C PRO A 345 6.25 -13.19 -37.14
N LYS A 346 5.36 -14.10 -37.49
CA LYS A 346 5.44 -15.49 -37.05
C LYS A 346 6.76 -16.08 -37.58
N VAL A 347 7.76 -16.18 -36.73
CA VAL A 347 8.93 -16.99 -37.01
C VAL A 347 8.52 -18.43 -36.83
N LEU A 348 8.46 -19.18 -37.95
CA LEU A 348 8.34 -20.64 -37.96
C LEU A 348 9.66 -21.21 -37.42
N ILE A 349 9.55 -22.03 -36.38
CA ILE A 349 10.54 -23.08 -36.06
C ILE A 349 9.89 -24.40 -36.35
#